data_2c7e938847053919d33a75c8f45cdfa3
#
_entry.id   2c7e938847053919d33a75c8f45cdfa3
#
_cell.length_a   1.000
_cell.length_b   1.000
_cell.length_c   1.000
_cell.angle_alpha   90.00
_cell.angle_beta   90.00
_cell.angle_gamma   90.00
#
_symmetry.space_group_name_H-M   'P 1'
#
loop_
_entity.id
_entity.type
_entity.pdbx_description
1 polymer ?
#
loop_
_entity_poly.entity_id
_entity_poly.type
_entity_poly.pdbx_seq_one_letter_code
_entity_poly.pdbx_strand_id
1 'polypeptide(L)'
;MGAFDILDKDHTRRNAMSTLRKFTVAGIAVCLMAAAAPAAFALEARAIPEGKQYSATGAEFNSSRFQAGIKGDKGLGELAKENTSLGDPATSFGFAAKSEEAKFFLIGSLYSEALAYVRGGKMDLAAKRLESIQSEFINIGVPSSLYNYISKMRQLIETKRHTEEALLDFLALFQPFFEDYAKSKSADKLTLFRAGSWLVDMGLASAGGDKELLRQTDKLTYFIAEMKRMDAPKGALEALDEIAGIAGKKEISDRDAKSVLKPVKKIQAVLG
;
A
#
# COMPACT_ATOMS: atom_id res chain seq x y z
N MET A 1 -0.56 7.93 -79.49
CA MET A 1 -1.32 8.96 -78.77
C MET A 1 -1.42 8.47 -77.34
N GLY A 2 -0.85 9.04 -76.35
CA GLY A 2 -0.08 10.25 -76.12
C GLY A 2 0.78 10.07 -74.91
N ALA A 3 1.92 10.73 -74.97
CA ALA A 3 2.88 10.90 -73.90
C ALA A 3 2.36 11.89 -72.85
N PHE A 4 3.14 12.08 -71.79
CA PHE A 4 3.04 12.93 -70.60
C PHE A 4 2.61 12.16 -69.33
N ASP A 5 3.32 12.13 -68.25
CA ASP A 5 4.28 13.05 -67.69
C ASP A 5 5.22 12.30 -66.73
N ILE A 6 6.52 12.44 -66.96
CA ILE A 6 7.58 12.13 -65.98
C ILE A 6 8.13 13.52 -65.58
N LEU A 7 7.74 14.03 -64.42
CA LEU A 7 8.44 15.10 -63.69
C LEU A 7 7.58 15.45 -62.46
N ASP A 8 7.89 14.90 -61.35
CA ASP A 8 7.89 15.56 -60.01
C ASP A 8 8.07 14.53 -58.85
N LYS A 9 9.26 14.00 -58.75
CA LYS A 9 9.62 13.12 -57.62
C LYS A 9 10.81 13.63 -56.77
N ASP A 10 11.35 14.79 -57.06
CA ASP A 10 12.56 15.24 -56.37
C ASP A 10 12.37 16.34 -55.31
N HIS A 11 11.17 16.88 -55.15
CA HIS A 11 10.94 17.91 -54.13
C HIS A 11 10.43 17.42 -52.78
N THR A 12 9.97 16.18 -52.68
CA THR A 12 9.43 15.60 -51.43
C THR A 12 10.50 15.00 -50.52
N ARG A 13 11.72 14.75 -51.03
CA ARG A 13 12.81 14.12 -50.23
C ARG A 13 13.67 15.12 -49.42
N ARG A 14 13.63 16.40 -49.73
CA ARG A 14 14.44 17.43 -48.98
C ARG A 14 13.76 17.97 -47.75
N ASN A 15 12.43 17.87 -47.62
CA ASN A 15 11.70 18.36 -46.44
C ASN A 15 11.55 17.34 -45.32
N ALA A 16 11.80 16.04 -45.61
CA ALA A 16 11.67 14.96 -44.60
C ALA A 16 12.91 14.85 -43.68
N MET A 17 14.09 15.40 -44.13
CA MET A 17 15.32 15.32 -43.30
C MET A 17 15.51 16.49 -42.33
N SER A 18 14.80 17.60 -42.51
CA SER A 18 14.92 18.77 -41.61
C SER A 18 14.03 18.66 -40.36
N THR A 19 12.98 17.86 -40.40
CA THR A 19 12.05 17.66 -39.28
C THR A 19 12.50 16.58 -38.28
N LEU A 20 13.40 15.66 -38.71
CA LEU A 20 13.88 14.60 -37.81
C LEU A 20 15.02 15.06 -36.85
N ARG A 21 15.65 16.21 -37.13
CA ARG A 21 16.72 16.77 -36.26
C ARG A 21 16.21 17.62 -35.09
N LYS A 22 14.93 17.97 -35.05
CA LYS A 22 14.38 18.86 -33.99
C LYS A 22 13.69 18.08 -32.87
N PHE A 23 13.47 16.76 -33.02
CA PHE A 23 12.84 15.93 -31.97
C PHE A 23 13.81 15.19 -31.06
N THR A 24 15.11 15.16 -31.35
CA THR A 24 16.11 14.43 -30.58
C THR A 24 16.73 15.21 -29.41
N VAL A 25 16.43 16.49 -29.25
CA VAL A 25 17.01 17.33 -28.17
C VAL A 25 16.01 17.58 -27.03
N ALA A 26 14.70 17.43 -27.28
CA ALA A 26 13.66 17.59 -26.24
C ALA A 26 13.39 16.31 -25.40
N GLY A 27 13.86 15.16 -25.88
CA GLY A 27 13.61 13.85 -25.19
C GLY A 27 14.58 13.53 -24.06
N ILE A 28 15.73 14.20 -23.97
CA ILE A 28 16.79 13.90 -22.98
C ILE A 28 16.68 14.77 -21.72
N ALA A 29 15.97 15.90 -21.78
CA ALA A 29 15.84 16.81 -20.64
C ALA A 29 14.79 16.35 -19.59
N VAL A 30 13.91 15.41 -19.92
CA VAL A 30 12.86 14.93 -19.00
C VAL A 30 13.32 13.75 -18.14
N CYS A 31 14.35 13.01 -18.56
CA CYS A 31 14.87 11.88 -17.77
C CYS A 31 15.88 12.26 -16.67
N LEU A 32 16.36 13.50 -16.63
CA LEU A 32 17.38 13.93 -15.65
C LEU A 32 16.80 14.65 -14.43
N MET A 33 15.49 14.91 -14.38
CA MET A 33 14.85 15.48 -13.16
C MET A 33 14.27 14.42 -12.21
N ALA A 34 14.32 13.13 -12.56
CA ALA A 34 13.85 12.06 -11.67
C ALA A 34 14.92 11.55 -10.69
N ALA A 35 16.17 12.00 -10.79
CA ALA A 35 17.27 11.48 -9.97
C ALA A 35 17.65 12.39 -8.78
N ALA A 36 16.93 13.50 -8.52
CA ALA A 36 17.27 14.43 -7.45
C ALA A 36 16.23 14.55 -6.33
N ALA A 37 15.28 13.63 -6.20
CA ALA A 37 14.22 13.74 -5.21
C ALA A 37 14.07 12.55 -4.24
N PRO A 38 15.10 11.96 -3.65
CA PRO A 38 14.86 11.11 -2.48
C PRO A 38 15.25 11.76 -1.15
N ALA A 39 15.69 13.02 -1.10
CA ALA A 39 16.25 13.56 0.15
C ALA A 39 15.33 14.51 0.93
N ALA A 40 14.11 14.80 0.46
CA ALA A 40 13.27 15.82 1.11
C ALA A 40 12.02 15.27 1.83
N PHE A 41 11.76 13.97 1.81
CA PHE A 41 10.61 13.38 2.52
C PHE A 41 11.04 12.55 3.73
N ALA A 42 11.94 13.10 4.54
CA ALA A 42 12.02 12.64 5.93
C ALA A 42 10.72 13.08 6.60
N LEU A 43 9.75 12.19 6.73
CA LEU A 43 8.60 12.39 7.60
C LEU A 43 9.14 12.81 8.96
N GLU A 44 8.80 14.03 9.39
CA GLU A 44 9.13 14.47 10.75
C GLU A 44 8.67 13.41 11.75
N ALA A 45 9.57 12.99 12.59
CA ALA A 45 9.29 12.06 13.66
C ALA A 45 8.17 12.61 14.53
N ARG A 46 7.08 11.87 14.66
CA ARG A 46 5.97 12.26 15.49
C ARG A 46 6.25 11.86 16.93
N ALA A 47 6.36 12.84 17.81
CA ALA A 47 6.55 12.59 19.25
C ALA A 47 5.26 12.02 19.87
N ILE A 48 5.38 10.96 20.64
CA ILE A 48 4.32 10.40 21.48
C ILE A 48 4.39 11.09 22.84
N PRO A 49 3.27 11.62 23.38
CA PRO A 49 3.29 12.51 24.53
C PRO A 49 3.63 11.89 25.88
N GLU A 50 3.83 10.66 26.09
CA GLU A 50 4.05 10.08 27.42
C GLU A 50 5.39 9.35 27.57
N GLY A 51 6.36 9.98 28.21
CA GLY A 51 7.52 9.40 28.90
C GLY A 51 8.50 8.56 28.10
N LYS A 52 8.12 7.88 27.05
CA LYS A 52 8.94 7.25 26.03
C LYS A 52 8.55 7.81 24.67
N GLN A 53 9.39 8.65 24.12
CA GLN A 53 9.23 9.13 22.77
C GLN A 53 9.48 7.96 21.80
N TYR A 54 8.45 7.53 21.09
CA TYR A 54 8.55 6.67 19.93
C TYR A 54 8.48 7.52 18.67
N SER A 55 9.58 7.52 17.92
CA SER A 55 9.69 8.27 16.68
C SER A 55 9.29 7.37 15.52
N ALA A 56 8.02 7.46 15.08
CA ALA A 56 7.54 6.68 13.94
C ALA A 56 7.92 7.38 12.64
N THR A 57 8.89 6.84 11.91
CA THR A 57 9.18 7.21 10.52
C THR A 57 8.35 6.36 9.55
N GLY A 58 8.11 6.86 8.32
CA GLY A 58 7.42 6.07 7.29
C GLY A 58 8.09 4.71 7.03
N ALA A 59 9.41 4.62 7.17
CA ALA A 59 10.17 3.38 6.99
C ALA A 59 9.81 2.29 8.01
N GLU A 60 9.37 2.66 9.22
CA GLU A 60 9.00 1.71 10.27
C GLU A 60 7.67 1.01 10.00
N PHE A 61 6.79 1.64 9.20
CA PHE A 61 5.48 1.09 8.81
C PHE A 61 5.46 0.57 7.37
N ASN A 62 6.62 0.24 6.79
CA ASN A 62 6.71 -0.23 5.41
C ASN A 62 6.24 -1.69 5.29
N SER A 63 5.03 -1.89 4.78
CA SER A 63 4.42 -3.21 4.57
C SER A 63 5.22 -4.08 3.61
N SER A 64 5.78 -3.53 2.54
CA SER A 64 6.59 -4.31 1.60
C SER A 64 7.80 -4.94 2.29
N ARG A 65 8.49 -4.16 3.14
CA ARG A 65 9.62 -4.64 3.93
C ARG A 65 9.20 -5.65 5.00
N PHE A 66 8.07 -5.40 5.67
CA PHE A 66 7.55 -6.32 6.67
C PHE A 66 7.22 -7.69 6.05
N GLN A 67 6.46 -7.68 4.97
CA GLN A 67 6.03 -8.89 4.28
C GLN A 67 7.19 -9.67 3.66
N ALA A 68 8.30 -8.99 3.30
CA ALA A 68 9.52 -9.67 2.86
C ALA A 68 10.13 -10.59 3.93
N GLY A 69 9.83 -10.34 5.20
CA GLY A 69 10.25 -11.18 6.32
C GLY A 69 9.33 -12.37 6.61
N ILE A 70 8.12 -12.41 6.06
CA ILE A 70 7.15 -13.50 6.31
C ILE A 70 7.62 -14.77 5.61
N LYS A 71 7.69 -15.87 6.36
CA LYS A 71 8.09 -17.18 5.84
C LYS A 71 6.87 -18.02 5.45
N GLY A 72 6.82 -18.43 4.17
CA GLY A 72 5.81 -19.36 3.64
C GLY A 72 4.45 -18.73 3.32
N ASP A 73 3.55 -19.54 2.74
CA ASP A 73 2.29 -19.07 2.10
C ASP A 73 1.04 -19.20 3.00
N LYS A 74 1.20 -19.61 4.26
CA LYS A 74 0.04 -19.86 5.14
C LYS A 74 -0.81 -18.60 5.37
N GLY A 75 -0.16 -17.45 5.57
CA GLY A 75 -0.85 -16.18 5.74
C GLY A 75 -1.66 -15.77 4.52
N LEU A 76 -1.09 -15.99 3.33
CA LEU A 76 -1.77 -15.76 2.05
C LEU A 76 -2.97 -16.69 1.84
N GLY A 77 -2.85 -17.95 2.25
CA GLY A 77 -3.95 -18.89 2.19
C GLY A 77 -5.15 -18.46 3.04
N GLU A 78 -4.90 -17.97 4.24
CA GLU A 78 -5.97 -17.43 5.11
C GLU A 78 -6.56 -16.14 4.53
N LEU A 79 -5.75 -15.22 4.06
CA LEU A 79 -6.22 -13.99 3.41
C LEU A 79 -7.10 -14.29 2.19
N ALA A 80 -6.66 -15.20 1.32
CA ALA A 80 -7.42 -15.61 0.14
C ALA A 80 -8.76 -16.27 0.50
N LYS A 81 -8.79 -17.11 1.56
CA LYS A 81 -10.00 -17.77 2.05
C LYS A 81 -11.02 -16.78 2.59
N GLU A 82 -10.59 -15.81 3.39
CA GLU A 82 -11.46 -14.76 3.93
C GLU A 82 -12.08 -13.93 2.81
N ASN A 83 -11.28 -13.52 1.83
CA ASN A 83 -11.77 -12.71 0.70
C ASN A 83 -12.72 -13.46 -0.24
N THR A 84 -12.62 -14.81 -0.31
CA THR A 84 -13.56 -15.62 -1.12
C THR A 84 -14.87 -15.87 -0.38
N SER A 85 -14.84 -16.00 0.94
CA SER A 85 -16.03 -16.29 1.74
C SER A 85 -16.97 -15.09 1.90
N LEU A 86 -16.47 -13.86 1.76
CA LEU A 86 -17.22 -12.64 2.01
C LEU A 86 -17.73 -11.93 0.73
N GLY A 87 -17.35 -12.42 -0.45
CA GLY A 87 -18.01 -12.11 -1.73
C GLY A 87 -17.85 -10.69 -2.28
N ASP A 88 -17.40 -9.72 -1.50
CA ASP A 88 -17.22 -8.34 -1.94
C ASP A 88 -15.72 -7.98 -2.07
N PRO A 89 -15.24 -7.78 -3.32
CA PRO A 89 -13.85 -7.40 -3.55
C PRO A 89 -13.50 -5.98 -3.04
N ALA A 90 -14.50 -5.15 -2.78
CA ALA A 90 -14.30 -3.79 -2.28
C ALA A 90 -13.97 -3.71 -0.78
N THR A 91 -14.03 -4.83 -0.07
CA THR A 91 -13.81 -4.87 1.37
C THR A 91 -12.51 -5.58 1.72
N SER A 92 -11.76 -5.03 2.69
CA SER A 92 -10.61 -5.71 3.30
C SER A 92 -11.11 -6.63 4.41
N PHE A 93 -10.71 -7.90 4.40
CA PHE A 93 -11.22 -8.91 5.35
C PHE A 93 -12.75 -8.87 5.55
N GLY A 94 -13.50 -8.40 4.54
CA GLY A 94 -14.96 -8.30 4.59
C GLY A 94 -15.52 -7.02 5.22
N PHE A 95 -14.71 -5.99 5.43
CA PHE A 95 -15.15 -4.73 6.05
C PHE A 95 -15.18 -3.60 5.02
N ALA A 96 -16.30 -2.87 4.97
CA ALA A 96 -16.48 -1.66 4.17
C ALA A 96 -16.40 -0.42 5.06
N ALA A 97 -15.68 0.59 4.62
CA ALA A 97 -15.53 1.83 5.38
C ALA A 97 -16.83 2.66 5.42
N LYS A 98 -17.26 3.05 6.61
CA LYS A 98 -18.49 3.83 6.85
C LYS A 98 -18.27 5.33 7.02
N SER A 99 -17.06 5.75 7.36
CA SER A 99 -16.68 7.14 7.54
C SER A 99 -15.49 7.52 6.65
N GLU A 100 -15.21 8.82 6.51
CA GLU A 100 -14.03 9.28 5.76
C GLU A 100 -12.74 8.78 6.42
N GLU A 101 -12.67 8.79 7.74
CA GLU A 101 -11.55 8.29 8.53
C GLU A 101 -11.35 6.80 8.31
N ALA A 102 -12.44 6.02 8.36
CA ALA A 102 -12.42 4.58 8.11
C ALA A 102 -11.92 4.24 6.69
N LYS A 103 -12.12 5.12 5.70
CA LYS A 103 -11.58 4.91 4.34
C LYS A 103 -10.06 4.94 4.29
N PHE A 104 -9.40 5.78 5.09
CA PHE A 104 -7.94 5.77 5.18
C PHE A 104 -7.41 4.47 5.78
N PHE A 105 -8.08 3.96 6.80
CA PHE A 105 -7.79 2.64 7.36
C PHE A 105 -7.99 1.53 6.32
N LEU A 106 -9.12 1.54 5.60
CA LEU A 106 -9.42 0.57 4.55
C LEU A 106 -8.39 0.61 3.41
N ILE A 107 -8.01 1.79 2.94
CA ILE A 107 -7.00 1.94 1.87
C ILE A 107 -5.65 1.34 2.33
N GLY A 108 -5.24 1.56 3.58
CA GLY A 108 -4.04 0.94 4.14
C GLY A 108 -4.12 -0.58 4.14
N SER A 109 -5.27 -1.11 4.55
CA SER A 109 -5.52 -2.56 4.54
C SER A 109 -5.48 -3.14 3.13
N LEU A 110 -6.21 -2.54 2.18
CA LEU A 110 -6.24 -2.96 0.78
C LEU A 110 -4.86 -2.92 0.12
N TYR A 111 -4.06 -1.91 0.46
CA TYR A 111 -2.70 -1.78 -0.03
C TYR A 111 -1.80 -2.93 0.45
N SER A 112 -1.82 -3.24 1.76
CA SER A 112 -1.05 -4.35 2.31
C SER A 112 -1.52 -5.71 1.74
N GLU A 113 -2.84 -5.90 1.54
CA GLU A 113 -3.38 -7.08 0.87
C GLU A 113 -2.91 -7.19 -0.59
N ALA A 114 -2.88 -6.08 -1.34
CA ALA A 114 -2.39 -6.07 -2.72
C ALA A 114 -0.93 -6.53 -2.80
N LEU A 115 -0.06 -6.03 -1.91
CA LEU A 115 1.33 -6.48 -1.78
C LEU A 115 1.41 -7.98 -1.51
N ALA A 116 0.63 -8.46 -0.54
CA ALA A 116 0.60 -9.88 -0.17
C ALA A 116 0.17 -10.77 -1.34
N TYR A 117 -0.84 -10.34 -2.11
CA TYR A 117 -1.31 -11.09 -3.27
C TYR A 117 -0.28 -11.11 -4.41
N VAL A 118 0.42 -10.01 -4.68
CA VAL A 118 1.53 -10.01 -5.67
C VAL A 118 2.60 -10.99 -5.22
N ARG A 119 3.03 -10.95 -3.96
CA ARG A 119 4.01 -11.87 -3.37
C ARG A 119 3.61 -13.35 -3.47
N GLY A 120 2.33 -13.64 -3.38
CA GLY A 120 1.79 -14.99 -3.50
C GLY A 120 1.41 -15.38 -4.94
N GLY A 121 1.75 -14.59 -5.95
CA GLY A 121 1.42 -14.86 -7.34
C GLY A 121 -0.09 -14.78 -7.66
N LYS A 122 -0.90 -14.18 -6.78
CA LYS A 122 -2.35 -14.03 -6.93
C LYS A 122 -2.72 -12.71 -7.62
N MET A 123 -2.22 -12.54 -8.85
CA MET A 123 -2.28 -11.28 -9.60
C MET A 123 -3.71 -10.76 -9.78
N ASP A 124 -4.69 -11.64 -10.03
CA ASP A 124 -6.09 -11.24 -10.23
C ASP A 124 -6.70 -10.66 -8.93
N LEU A 125 -6.31 -11.19 -7.76
CA LEU A 125 -6.73 -10.65 -6.46
C LEU A 125 -6.02 -9.32 -6.15
N ALA A 126 -4.74 -9.20 -6.48
CA ALA A 126 -4.01 -7.95 -6.36
C ALA A 126 -4.65 -6.83 -7.20
N ALA A 127 -5.00 -7.12 -8.46
CA ALA A 127 -5.67 -6.17 -9.35
C ALA A 127 -7.02 -5.70 -8.77
N LYS A 128 -7.82 -6.62 -8.21
CA LYS A 128 -9.09 -6.27 -7.53
C LYS A 128 -8.87 -5.36 -6.32
N ARG A 129 -7.80 -5.56 -5.54
CA ARG A 129 -7.48 -4.67 -4.40
C ARG A 129 -7.11 -3.26 -4.87
N LEU A 130 -6.34 -3.15 -5.94
CA LEU A 130 -6.05 -1.84 -6.54
C LEU A 130 -7.29 -1.16 -7.13
N GLU A 131 -8.22 -1.91 -7.70
CA GLU A 131 -9.52 -1.39 -8.14
C GLU A 131 -10.33 -0.84 -6.96
N SER A 132 -10.36 -1.55 -5.84
CA SER A 132 -11.02 -1.08 -4.61
C SER A 132 -10.36 0.19 -4.07
N ILE A 133 -9.03 0.29 -4.07
CA ILE A 133 -8.31 1.52 -3.71
C ILE A 133 -8.70 2.68 -4.64
N GLN A 134 -8.81 2.44 -5.95
CA GLN A 134 -9.25 3.47 -6.89
C GLN A 134 -10.66 3.98 -6.59
N SER A 135 -11.57 3.09 -6.23
CA SER A 135 -12.94 3.45 -5.84
C SER A 135 -12.94 4.34 -4.59
N GLU A 136 -12.14 3.98 -3.58
CA GLU A 136 -12.04 4.81 -2.38
C GLU A 136 -11.34 6.15 -2.65
N PHE A 137 -10.41 6.22 -3.60
CA PHE A 137 -9.79 7.48 -4.02
C PHE A 137 -10.79 8.48 -4.57
N ILE A 138 -11.77 8.03 -5.36
CA ILE A 138 -12.87 8.87 -5.84
C ILE A 138 -13.66 9.40 -4.64
N ASN A 139 -13.97 8.53 -3.68
CA ASN A 139 -14.76 8.86 -2.49
C ASN A 139 -14.11 9.89 -1.57
N ILE A 140 -12.76 9.96 -1.50
CA ILE A 140 -12.04 10.89 -0.63
C ILE A 140 -11.37 12.04 -1.39
N GLY A 141 -11.62 12.18 -2.70
CA GLY A 141 -11.11 13.28 -3.53
C GLY A 141 -9.58 13.31 -3.64
N VAL A 142 -8.96 12.16 -3.90
CA VAL A 142 -7.50 12.06 -4.08
C VAL A 142 -7.05 12.77 -5.37
N PRO A 143 -5.88 13.44 -5.40
CA PRO A 143 -5.33 14.02 -6.61
C PRO A 143 -5.18 13.00 -7.75
N SER A 144 -5.42 13.47 -8.99
CA SER A 144 -5.35 12.61 -10.19
C SER A 144 -3.99 11.89 -10.36
N SER A 145 -2.91 12.46 -9.85
CA SER A 145 -1.58 11.83 -9.87
C SER A 145 -1.56 10.50 -9.12
N LEU A 146 -2.14 10.44 -7.91
CA LEU A 146 -2.23 9.19 -7.13
C LEU A 146 -3.22 8.21 -7.76
N TYR A 147 -4.37 8.70 -8.22
CA TYR A 147 -5.34 7.88 -8.94
C TYR A 147 -4.72 7.23 -10.18
N ASN A 148 -4.02 8.02 -11.01
CA ASN A 148 -3.36 7.53 -12.22
C ASN A 148 -2.23 6.53 -11.90
N TYR A 149 -1.53 6.75 -10.78
CA TYR A 149 -0.51 5.81 -10.33
C TYR A 149 -1.11 4.42 -10.07
N ILE A 150 -2.18 4.34 -9.29
CA ILE A 150 -2.86 3.07 -9.01
C ILE A 150 -3.46 2.44 -10.28
N SER A 151 -4.05 3.25 -11.18
CA SER A 151 -4.53 2.77 -12.48
C SER A 151 -3.41 2.11 -13.28
N LYS A 152 -2.23 2.74 -13.29
CA LYS A 152 -1.06 2.20 -13.99
C LYS A 152 -0.57 0.91 -13.35
N MET A 153 -0.52 0.85 -12.03
CA MET A 153 -0.14 -0.36 -11.29
C MET A 153 -1.07 -1.53 -11.62
N ARG A 154 -2.40 -1.30 -11.58
CA ARG A 154 -3.37 -2.31 -11.98
C ARG A 154 -3.12 -2.81 -13.40
N GLN A 155 -2.92 -1.91 -14.37
CA GLN A 155 -2.62 -2.26 -15.75
C GLN A 155 -1.34 -3.10 -15.87
N LEU A 156 -0.27 -2.80 -15.11
CA LEU A 156 0.97 -3.57 -15.12
C LEU A 156 0.74 -5.00 -14.62
N ILE A 157 -0.07 -5.18 -13.58
CA ILE A 157 -0.44 -6.49 -13.05
C ILE A 157 -1.28 -7.28 -14.06
N GLU A 158 -2.31 -6.67 -14.64
CA GLU A 158 -3.23 -7.30 -15.60
C GLU A 158 -2.52 -7.74 -16.89
N THR A 159 -1.51 -7.01 -17.34
CA THR A 159 -0.75 -7.36 -18.55
C THR A 159 0.17 -8.56 -18.38
N LYS A 160 0.46 -8.98 -17.15
CA LYS A 160 1.32 -10.15 -16.81
C LYS A 160 2.71 -10.11 -17.48
N ARG A 161 3.22 -8.91 -17.81
CA ARG A 161 4.50 -8.71 -18.52
C ARG A 161 5.67 -8.40 -17.61
N HIS A 162 5.39 -8.24 -16.31
CA HIS A 162 6.38 -7.83 -15.32
C HIS A 162 6.63 -8.95 -14.32
N THR A 163 7.86 -9.01 -13.81
CA THR A 163 8.23 -9.92 -12.74
C THR A 163 7.54 -9.50 -11.43
N GLU A 164 7.36 -10.45 -10.53
CA GLU A 164 6.83 -10.19 -9.18
C GLU A 164 7.64 -9.09 -8.48
N GLU A 165 8.97 -9.19 -8.52
CA GLU A 165 9.89 -8.22 -7.91
C GLU A 165 9.65 -6.80 -8.44
N ALA A 166 9.58 -6.62 -9.77
CA ALA A 166 9.31 -5.31 -10.36
C ALA A 166 7.95 -4.75 -9.93
N LEU A 167 6.92 -5.59 -9.82
CA LEU A 167 5.59 -5.17 -9.34
C LEU A 167 5.62 -4.77 -7.87
N LEU A 168 6.35 -5.50 -7.03
CA LEU A 168 6.52 -5.18 -5.62
C LEU A 168 7.28 -3.87 -5.42
N ASP A 169 8.33 -3.62 -6.20
CA ASP A 169 9.07 -2.35 -6.16
C ASP A 169 8.18 -1.17 -6.54
N PHE A 170 7.38 -1.31 -7.60
CA PHE A 170 6.41 -0.28 -7.96
C PHE A 170 5.37 -0.05 -6.86
N LEU A 171 4.80 -1.11 -6.30
CA LEU A 171 3.83 -0.98 -5.20
C LEU A 171 4.46 -0.34 -3.96
N ALA A 172 5.71 -0.66 -3.64
CA ALA A 172 6.41 -0.08 -2.50
C ALA A 172 6.55 1.45 -2.60
N LEU A 173 6.64 2.01 -3.80
CA LEU A 173 6.68 3.46 -4.03
C LEU A 173 5.35 4.16 -3.72
N PHE A 174 4.24 3.44 -3.75
CA PHE A 174 2.92 4.02 -3.47
C PHE A 174 2.78 4.49 -2.02
N GLN A 175 3.28 3.70 -1.07
CA GLN A 175 3.06 3.96 0.35
C GLN A 175 3.53 5.36 0.79
N PRO A 176 4.76 5.83 0.52
CA PRO A 176 5.17 7.17 0.92
C PRO A 176 4.33 8.28 0.26
N PHE A 177 3.93 8.13 -1.01
CA PHE A 177 3.08 9.13 -1.67
C PHE A 177 1.71 9.24 -1.01
N PHE A 178 1.11 8.11 -0.64
CA PHE A 178 -0.19 8.14 0.03
C PHE A 178 -0.08 8.58 1.49
N GLU A 179 1.00 8.25 2.18
CA GLU A 179 1.28 8.75 3.53
C GLU A 179 1.39 10.27 3.54
N ASP A 180 2.07 10.88 2.57
CA ASP A 180 2.15 12.33 2.42
C ASP A 180 0.76 12.95 2.16
N TYR A 181 -0.04 12.34 1.30
CA TYR A 181 -1.41 12.77 1.07
C TYR A 181 -2.25 12.66 2.36
N ALA A 182 -2.22 11.53 3.04
CA ALA A 182 -2.95 11.32 4.29
C ALA A 182 -2.52 12.33 5.37
N LYS A 183 -1.22 12.57 5.52
CA LYS A 183 -0.63 13.56 6.43
C LYS A 183 -1.11 14.98 6.11
N SER A 184 -1.22 15.34 4.82
CA SER A 184 -1.74 16.64 4.39
C SER A 184 -3.20 16.89 4.79
N LYS A 185 -3.98 15.81 4.97
CA LYS A 185 -5.37 15.88 5.44
C LYS A 185 -5.46 15.99 6.97
N SER A 186 -4.83 15.06 7.67
CA SER A 186 -4.62 15.12 9.11
C SER A 186 -3.63 14.05 9.57
N ALA A 187 -3.09 14.26 10.77
CA ALA A 187 -2.27 13.27 11.44
C ALA A 187 -3.03 11.97 11.74
N ASP A 188 -4.32 12.07 12.03
CA ASP A 188 -5.18 10.92 12.34
C ASP A 188 -5.40 10.05 11.12
N LYS A 189 -5.62 10.65 9.94
CA LYS A 189 -5.76 9.93 8.68
C LYS A 189 -4.49 9.18 8.31
N LEU A 190 -3.31 9.77 8.54
CA LEU A 190 -2.04 9.08 8.38
C LEU A 190 -1.92 7.88 9.34
N THR A 191 -2.27 8.08 10.61
CA THR A 191 -2.24 7.01 11.62
C THR A 191 -3.18 5.87 11.23
N LEU A 192 -4.39 6.18 10.77
CA LEU A 192 -5.37 5.16 10.34
C LEU A 192 -4.89 4.38 9.11
N PHE A 193 -4.32 5.05 8.11
CA PHE A 193 -3.72 4.36 6.97
C PHE A 193 -2.62 3.37 7.41
N ARG A 194 -1.70 3.82 8.26
CA ARG A 194 -0.64 2.98 8.81
C ARG A 194 -1.18 1.82 9.64
N ALA A 195 -2.21 2.07 10.46
CA ALA A 195 -2.85 1.04 11.25
C ALA A 195 -3.50 -0.04 10.37
N GLY A 196 -4.19 0.37 9.30
CA GLY A 196 -4.79 -0.57 8.35
C GLY A 196 -3.77 -1.49 7.70
N SER A 197 -2.68 -0.94 7.16
CA SER A 197 -1.64 -1.76 6.53
C SER A 197 -0.93 -2.66 7.55
N TRP A 198 -0.56 -2.12 8.71
CA TRP A 198 0.13 -2.88 9.75
C TRP A 198 -0.73 -4.02 10.32
N LEU A 199 -2.03 -3.83 10.46
CA LEU A 199 -2.93 -4.89 10.96
C LEU A 199 -3.06 -6.06 10.00
N VAL A 200 -3.09 -5.80 8.69
CA VAL A 200 -3.02 -6.87 7.67
C VAL A 200 -1.70 -7.62 7.80
N ASP A 201 -0.59 -6.91 7.90
CA ASP A 201 0.74 -7.51 8.06
C ASP A 201 0.82 -8.40 9.32
N MET A 202 0.27 -7.93 10.44
CA MET A 202 0.17 -8.72 11.68
C MET A 202 -0.73 -9.95 11.51
N GLY A 203 -1.83 -9.82 10.77
CA GLY A 203 -2.72 -10.95 10.42
C GLY A 203 -1.98 -12.00 9.61
N LEU A 204 -1.22 -11.59 8.60
CA LEU A 204 -0.40 -12.49 7.77
C LEU A 204 0.67 -13.22 8.60
N ALA A 205 1.41 -12.48 9.44
CA ALA A 205 2.41 -13.05 10.34
C ALA A 205 1.79 -14.04 11.35
N SER A 206 0.62 -13.71 11.89
CA SER A 206 -0.14 -14.56 12.80
C SER A 206 -0.57 -15.87 12.13
N ALA A 207 -1.18 -15.79 10.95
CA ALA A 207 -1.63 -16.96 10.19
C ALA A 207 -0.44 -17.82 9.73
N GLY A 208 0.70 -17.19 9.38
CA GLY A 208 1.96 -17.86 9.07
C GLY A 208 2.63 -18.51 10.29
N GLY A 209 2.30 -18.08 11.50
CA GLY A 209 2.95 -18.50 12.74
C GLY A 209 4.33 -17.87 12.93
N ASP A 210 4.58 -16.71 12.35
CA ASP A 210 5.87 -16.01 12.40
C ASP A 210 6.03 -15.21 13.69
N LYS A 211 6.54 -15.86 14.74
CA LYS A 211 6.63 -15.33 16.10
C LYS A 211 7.52 -14.09 16.20
N GLU A 212 8.57 -14.02 15.41
CA GLU A 212 9.52 -12.88 15.45
C GLU A 212 8.87 -11.62 14.87
N LEU A 213 8.13 -11.75 13.79
CA LEU A 213 7.41 -10.62 13.19
C LEU A 213 6.23 -10.13 14.05
N LEU A 214 5.73 -10.95 14.98
CA LEU A 214 4.70 -10.54 15.93
C LEU A 214 5.24 -9.67 17.08
N ARG A 215 6.56 -9.62 17.30
CA ARG A 215 7.19 -8.80 18.34
C ARG A 215 7.29 -7.33 17.94
N GLN A 216 6.15 -6.67 17.75
CA GLN A 216 6.07 -5.27 17.32
C GLN A 216 5.71 -4.33 18.47
N THR A 217 6.35 -4.51 19.64
CA THR A 217 6.00 -3.78 20.88
C THR A 217 6.01 -2.26 20.72
N ASP A 218 6.99 -1.73 19.97
CA ASP A 218 7.11 -0.27 19.78
C ASP A 218 5.98 0.29 18.91
N LYS A 219 5.63 -0.42 17.82
CA LYS A 219 4.51 -0.03 16.97
C LYS A 219 3.18 -0.18 17.69
N LEU A 220 3.01 -1.23 18.51
CA LEU A 220 1.85 -1.40 19.36
C LEU A 220 1.70 -0.26 20.35
N THR A 221 2.79 0.14 21.02
CA THR A 221 2.79 1.28 21.92
C THR A 221 2.37 2.56 21.22
N TYR A 222 2.90 2.79 20.01
CA TYR A 222 2.50 3.92 19.16
C TYR A 222 1.00 3.88 18.83
N PHE A 223 0.48 2.77 18.31
CA PHE A 223 -0.93 2.68 17.91
C PHE A 223 -1.86 2.79 19.13
N ILE A 224 -1.52 2.20 20.27
CA ILE A 224 -2.33 2.34 21.50
C ILE A 224 -2.41 3.81 21.92
N ALA A 225 -1.28 4.53 21.92
CA ALA A 225 -1.25 5.95 22.30
C ALA A 225 -2.07 6.82 21.32
N GLU A 226 -1.90 6.60 20.01
CA GLU A 226 -2.63 7.37 19.00
C GLU A 226 -4.14 7.04 18.98
N MET A 227 -4.52 5.78 19.14
CA MET A 227 -5.92 5.40 19.21
C MET A 227 -6.61 5.97 20.47
N LYS A 228 -5.92 6.01 21.61
CA LYS A 228 -6.42 6.73 22.82
C LYS A 228 -6.58 8.22 22.57
N ARG A 229 -5.62 8.85 21.91
CA ARG A 229 -5.68 10.29 21.57
C ARG A 229 -6.86 10.63 20.63
N MET A 230 -7.21 9.70 19.75
CA MET A 230 -8.32 9.86 18.79
C MET A 230 -9.68 9.43 19.34
N ASP A 231 -9.79 9.10 20.62
CA ASP A 231 -11.01 8.53 21.22
C ASP A 231 -11.54 7.31 20.43
N ALA A 232 -10.63 6.45 19.98
CA ALA A 232 -11.02 5.27 19.25
C ALA A 232 -11.95 4.36 20.07
N PRO A 233 -12.84 3.61 19.41
CA PRO A 233 -13.77 2.73 20.11
C PRO A 233 -13.06 1.78 21.08
N LYS A 234 -13.62 1.63 22.28
CA LYS A 234 -13.05 0.80 23.36
C LYS A 234 -12.67 -0.61 22.89
N GLY A 235 -13.48 -1.19 21.98
CA GLY A 235 -13.19 -2.52 21.42
C GLY A 235 -11.90 -2.60 20.60
N ALA A 236 -11.48 -1.50 19.94
CA ALA A 236 -10.21 -1.44 19.23
C ALA A 236 -9.04 -1.36 20.22
N LEU A 237 -9.14 -0.54 21.26
CA LEU A 237 -8.13 -0.43 22.31
C LEU A 237 -7.93 -1.74 23.07
N GLU A 238 -9.01 -2.41 23.48
CA GLU A 238 -8.94 -3.73 24.12
C GLU A 238 -8.24 -4.77 23.24
N ALA A 239 -8.52 -4.75 21.93
CA ALA A 239 -7.90 -5.68 21.00
C ALA A 239 -6.41 -5.36 20.76
N LEU A 240 -6.01 -4.09 20.74
CA LEU A 240 -4.59 -3.70 20.69
C LEU A 240 -3.84 -4.13 21.96
N ASP A 241 -4.45 -3.96 23.13
CA ASP A 241 -3.88 -4.41 24.41
C ASP A 241 -3.72 -5.95 24.44
N GLU A 242 -4.69 -6.71 23.86
CA GLU A 242 -4.58 -8.17 23.72
C GLU A 242 -3.40 -8.57 22.84
N ILE A 243 -3.20 -7.89 21.70
CA ILE A 243 -2.03 -8.12 20.83
C ILE A 243 -0.74 -7.77 21.58
N ALA A 244 -0.71 -6.64 22.28
CA ALA A 244 0.46 -6.21 23.06
C ALA A 244 0.83 -7.20 24.15
N GLY A 245 -0.16 -7.79 24.84
CA GLY A 245 0.05 -8.85 25.83
C GLY A 245 0.70 -10.10 25.23
N ILE A 246 0.37 -10.45 23.99
CA ILE A 246 1.00 -11.56 23.28
C ILE A 246 2.42 -11.20 22.81
N ALA A 247 2.58 -10.05 22.16
CA ALA A 247 3.87 -9.58 21.61
C ALA A 247 4.93 -9.39 22.70
N GLY A 248 4.51 -9.00 23.90
CA GLY A 248 5.38 -8.80 25.08
C GLY A 248 5.79 -10.07 25.83
N LYS A 249 5.28 -11.26 25.49
CA LYS A 249 5.67 -12.50 26.12
C LYS A 249 7.14 -12.80 25.89
N LYS A 250 7.83 -13.34 26.91
CA LYS A 250 9.21 -13.82 26.79
C LYS A 250 9.33 -14.87 25.67
N GLU A 251 8.35 -15.76 25.59
CA GLU A 251 8.22 -16.77 24.54
C GLU A 251 6.81 -16.76 23.98
N ILE A 252 6.68 -16.67 22.67
CA ILE A 252 5.41 -16.74 21.93
C ILE A 252 5.25 -18.17 21.47
N SER A 253 4.23 -18.89 21.99
CA SER A 253 3.88 -20.22 21.52
C SER A 253 3.17 -20.17 20.16
N ASP A 254 3.07 -21.30 19.45
CA ASP A 254 2.30 -21.38 18.19
C ASP A 254 0.82 -21.05 18.41
N ARG A 255 0.27 -21.37 19.57
CA ARG A 255 -1.10 -21.01 19.94
C ARG A 255 -1.24 -19.51 20.13
N ASP A 256 -0.28 -18.87 20.80
CA ASP A 256 -0.25 -17.41 20.96
C ASP A 256 -0.17 -16.71 19.61
N ALA A 257 0.75 -17.14 18.75
CA ALA A 257 0.91 -16.58 17.42
C ALA A 257 -0.41 -16.62 16.62
N LYS A 258 -1.06 -17.76 16.57
CA LYS A 258 -2.36 -17.91 15.87
C LYS A 258 -3.48 -17.11 16.53
N SER A 259 -3.43 -16.88 17.83
CA SER A 259 -4.48 -16.15 18.55
C SER A 259 -4.52 -14.67 18.22
N VAL A 260 -3.44 -14.07 17.70
CA VAL A 260 -3.37 -12.66 17.27
C VAL A 260 -4.36 -12.35 16.14
N LEU A 261 -4.72 -13.32 15.31
CA LEU A 261 -5.66 -13.08 14.21
C LEU A 261 -7.05 -12.63 14.70
N LYS A 262 -7.50 -13.12 15.87
CA LYS A 262 -8.80 -12.74 16.42
C LYS A 262 -8.90 -11.27 16.81
N PRO A 263 -7.99 -10.67 17.61
CA PRO A 263 -8.03 -9.26 17.90
C PRO A 263 -7.74 -8.39 16.67
N VAL A 264 -6.92 -8.81 15.70
CA VAL A 264 -6.74 -8.13 14.41
C VAL A 264 -8.09 -7.96 13.71
N LYS A 265 -8.86 -9.03 13.53
CA LYS A 265 -10.21 -8.98 12.92
C LYS A 265 -11.19 -8.11 13.75
N LYS A 266 -11.09 -8.14 15.08
CA LYS A 266 -11.91 -7.28 15.95
C LYS A 266 -11.63 -5.80 15.69
N ILE A 267 -10.37 -5.40 15.56
CA ILE A 267 -9.99 -4.00 15.27
C ILE A 267 -10.52 -3.60 13.89
N GLN A 268 -10.35 -4.44 12.88
CA GLN A 268 -10.84 -4.17 11.53
C GLN A 268 -12.37 -4.01 11.51
N ALA A 269 -13.10 -4.83 12.23
CA ALA A 269 -14.57 -4.73 12.33
C ALA A 269 -15.06 -3.46 13.04
N VAL A 270 -14.25 -2.91 13.92
CA VAL A 270 -14.62 -1.72 14.74
C VAL A 270 -14.22 -0.41 14.06
N LEU A 271 -13.10 -0.40 13.32
CA LEU A 271 -12.55 0.77 12.65
C LEU A 271 -12.95 0.87 11.17
N GLY A 272 -13.30 -0.24 10.53
CA GLY A 272 -13.81 -0.30 9.15
C GLY A 272 -15.34 -0.31 9.15
#